data_c51e08f4b91b66ef525eda0da5430a3c
#
_entry.id   c51e08f4b91b66ef525eda0da5430a3c
#
_cell.length_a   1.000
_cell.length_b   1.000
_cell.length_c   1.000
_cell.angle_alpha   90.00
_cell.angle_beta   90.00
_cell.angle_gamma   90.00
#
_symmetry.space_group_name_H-M   'P 1'
#
loop_
_entity.id
_entity.type
_entity.pdbx_description
1 polymer ?
#
loop_
_entity_poly.entity_id
_entity_poly.type
_entity_poly.pdbx_seq_one_letter_code
_entity_poly.pdbx_strand_id
1 'polypeptide(L)'
;MARIKGGLNAKKRHNRVLKLAKGYRGARSKQYRVAKQSVMRALASAYAGRKERKRQFRQLWIARINAAARMNGISYSKMMHGLKVAGVDINRKMLAEMAVNDAEGFKTLAELAKSSVA
;
A
#
# COMPACT_ATOMS: atom_id res chain seq x y z
N MET A 1 -23.66 -30.39 45.44
CA MET A 1 -22.90 -30.32 44.19
C MET A 1 -22.34 -28.93 43.97
N ALA A 2 -21.04 -28.81 43.67
CA ALA A 2 -20.42 -27.52 43.35
C ALA A 2 -20.91 -27.02 41.98
N ARG A 3 -21.43 -25.79 41.91
CA ARG A 3 -21.87 -25.15 40.67
C ARG A 3 -20.70 -24.44 40.00
N ILE A 4 -20.30 -24.87 38.82
CA ILE A 4 -19.27 -24.21 38.02
C ILE A 4 -19.92 -23.05 37.22
N LYS A 5 -19.47 -21.82 37.47
CA LYS A 5 -19.91 -20.63 36.72
C LYS A 5 -18.89 -20.30 35.62
N GLY A 6 -19.24 -20.57 34.34
CA GLY A 6 -18.39 -20.32 33.18
C GLY A 6 -18.26 -18.84 32.77
N GLY A 7 -18.86 -17.90 33.50
CA GLY A 7 -18.95 -16.49 33.12
C GLY A 7 -17.61 -15.78 33.03
N LEU A 8 -16.61 -16.15 33.81
CA LEU A 8 -15.27 -15.54 33.75
C LEU A 8 -14.58 -15.79 32.42
N ASN A 9 -14.65 -17.01 31.89
CA ASN A 9 -14.03 -17.36 30.60
C ASN A 9 -14.72 -16.68 29.43
N ALA A 10 -16.06 -16.64 29.47
CA ALA A 10 -16.83 -15.89 28.45
C ALA A 10 -16.48 -14.40 28.50
N LYS A 11 -16.42 -13.78 29.65
CA LYS A 11 -16.04 -12.36 29.81
C LYS A 11 -14.63 -12.06 29.31
N LYS A 12 -13.65 -12.91 29.62
CA LYS A 12 -12.27 -12.77 29.06
C LYS A 12 -12.26 -12.81 27.54
N ARG A 13 -12.97 -13.76 26.96
CA ARG A 13 -13.08 -13.89 25.49
C ARG A 13 -13.77 -12.69 24.85
N HIS A 14 -14.86 -12.20 25.43
CA HIS A 14 -15.58 -11.01 24.96
C HIS A 14 -14.71 -9.75 25.06
N ASN A 15 -13.98 -9.57 26.15
CA ASN A 15 -13.10 -8.43 26.35
C ASN A 15 -11.95 -8.37 25.33
N ARG A 16 -11.44 -9.50 24.84
CA ARG A 16 -10.43 -9.51 23.77
C ARG A 16 -10.97 -8.85 22.51
N VAL A 17 -12.18 -9.21 22.11
CA VAL A 17 -12.82 -8.64 20.90
C VAL A 17 -13.16 -7.17 21.11
N LEU A 18 -13.70 -6.81 22.27
CA LEU A 18 -14.03 -5.41 22.59
C LEU A 18 -12.80 -4.50 22.66
N LYS A 19 -11.64 -5.01 23.05
CA LYS A 19 -10.37 -4.28 22.96
C LYS A 19 -10.01 -3.91 21.52
N LEU A 20 -10.19 -4.83 20.59
CA LEU A 20 -9.94 -4.60 19.16
C LEU A 20 -10.96 -3.65 18.53
N ALA A 21 -12.18 -3.58 19.12
CA ALA A 21 -13.24 -2.70 18.66
C ALA A 21 -13.21 -1.29 19.28
N LYS A 22 -12.21 -0.96 20.08
CA LYS A 22 -12.06 0.40 20.65
C LYS A 22 -12.00 1.44 19.56
N GLY A 23 -12.75 2.54 19.74
CA GLY A 23 -12.85 3.63 18.78
C GLY A 23 -13.92 3.44 17.70
N TYR A 24 -14.60 2.30 17.65
CA TYR A 24 -15.72 2.10 16.73
C TYR A 24 -16.94 2.88 17.19
N ARG A 25 -17.78 3.28 16.23
CA ARG A 25 -18.97 4.09 16.54
C ARG A 25 -20.13 3.25 17.09
N GLY A 26 -20.82 3.80 18.09
CA GLY A 26 -22.05 3.25 18.64
C GLY A 26 -21.89 1.87 19.26
N ALA A 27 -22.83 0.99 18.99
CA ALA A 27 -22.88 -0.36 19.52
C ALA A 27 -21.69 -1.25 19.08
N ARG A 28 -21.02 -0.92 17.98
CA ARG A 28 -19.87 -1.66 17.48
C ARG A 28 -18.68 -1.68 18.44
N SER A 29 -18.55 -0.68 19.30
CA SER A 29 -17.50 -0.62 20.33
C SER A 29 -17.91 -1.24 21.67
N LYS A 30 -19.22 -1.46 21.91
CA LYS A 30 -19.75 -1.80 23.23
C LYS A 30 -20.46 -3.16 23.29
N GLN A 31 -21.24 -3.50 22.27
CA GLN A 31 -21.99 -4.76 22.19
C GLN A 31 -21.15 -5.85 21.53
N TYR A 32 -20.90 -6.94 22.24
CA TYR A 32 -20.02 -8.02 21.75
C TYR A 32 -20.44 -8.60 20.40
N ARG A 33 -21.73 -8.86 20.19
CA ARG A 33 -22.24 -9.46 18.93
C ARG A 33 -21.89 -8.60 17.72
N VAL A 34 -22.16 -7.29 17.81
CA VAL A 34 -21.90 -6.34 16.71
C VAL A 34 -20.40 -6.03 16.60
N ALA A 35 -19.72 -5.89 17.74
CA ALA A 35 -18.27 -5.69 17.78
C ALA A 35 -17.51 -6.85 17.12
N LYS A 36 -17.88 -8.10 17.39
CA LYS A 36 -17.28 -9.29 16.81
C LYS A 36 -17.38 -9.27 15.27
N GLN A 37 -18.55 -9.00 14.72
CA GLN A 37 -18.75 -8.91 13.28
C GLN A 37 -17.89 -7.80 12.65
N SER A 38 -17.85 -6.64 13.29
CA SER A 38 -17.06 -5.49 12.82
C SER A 38 -15.56 -5.77 12.85
N VAL A 39 -15.06 -6.40 13.91
CA VAL A 39 -13.66 -6.80 14.04
C VAL A 39 -13.28 -7.87 13.03
N MET A 40 -14.13 -8.88 12.81
CA MET A 40 -13.87 -9.90 11.78
C MET A 40 -13.73 -9.27 10.39
N ARG A 41 -14.62 -8.34 10.02
CA ARG A 41 -14.53 -7.59 8.77
C ARG A 41 -13.27 -6.73 8.70
N ALA A 42 -12.94 -6.03 9.77
CA ALA A 42 -11.74 -5.20 9.84
C ALA A 42 -10.46 -6.03 9.59
N LEU A 43 -10.34 -7.19 10.23
CA LEU A 43 -9.19 -8.08 10.05
C LEU A 43 -9.12 -8.67 8.63
N ALA A 44 -10.24 -9.06 8.06
CA ALA A 44 -10.31 -9.54 6.67
C ALA A 44 -9.91 -8.44 5.67
N SER A 45 -10.42 -7.22 5.85
CA SER A 45 -10.05 -6.05 5.03
C SER A 45 -8.59 -5.68 5.20
N ALA A 46 -8.05 -5.75 6.41
CA ALA A 46 -6.63 -5.49 6.67
C ALA A 46 -5.73 -6.52 5.96
N TYR A 47 -6.13 -7.79 5.93
CA TYR A 47 -5.41 -8.83 5.19
C TYR A 47 -5.40 -8.53 3.69
N ALA A 48 -6.56 -8.25 3.10
CA ALA A 48 -6.68 -7.87 1.70
C ALA A 48 -5.87 -6.61 1.38
N GLY A 49 -5.99 -5.57 2.21
CA GLY A 49 -5.25 -4.31 2.04
C GLY A 49 -3.73 -4.48 2.09
N ARG A 50 -3.20 -5.35 2.95
CA ARG A 50 -1.76 -5.68 2.95
C ARG A 50 -1.32 -6.36 1.66
N LYS A 51 -2.15 -7.19 1.04
CA LYS A 51 -1.87 -7.81 -0.28
C LYS A 51 -1.93 -6.80 -1.42
N GLU A 52 -2.86 -5.86 -1.36
CA GLU A 52 -3.03 -4.81 -2.37
C GLU A 52 -1.98 -3.70 -2.28
N ARG A 53 -1.36 -3.52 -1.12
CA ARG A 53 -0.38 -2.45 -0.88
C ARG A 53 0.73 -2.39 -1.92
N LYS A 54 1.24 -3.53 -2.35
CA LYS A 54 2.26 -3.63 -3.40
C LYS A 54 1.78 -3.03 -4.72
N ARG A 55 0.54 -3.33 -5.11
CA ARG A 55 -0.07 -2.82 -6.34
C ARG A 55 -0.30 -1.32 -6.28
N GLN A 56 -0.80 -0.82 -5.15
CA GLN A 56 -1.07 0.60 -4.94
C GLN A 56 0.23 1.44 -4.99
N PHE A 57 1.28 1.01 -4.31
CA PHE A 57 2.57 1.69 -4.38
C PHE A 57 3.17 1.65 -5.78
N ARG A 58 3.08 0.51 -6.48
CA ARG A 58 3.57 0.43 -7.86
C ARG A 58 2.82 1.38 -8.80
N GLN A 59 1.50 1.50 -8.65
CA GLN A 59 0.71 2.48 -9.41
C GLN A 59 1.15 3.91 -9.13
N LEU A 60 1.39 4.25 -7.87
CA LEU A 60 1.88 5.57 -7.47
C LEU A 60 3.26 5.87 -8.10
N TRP A 61 4.19 4.92 -8.04
CA TRP A 61 5.50 5.10 -8.67
C TRP A 61 5.39 5.30 -10.18
N ILE A 62 4.58 4.50 -10.86
CA ILE A 62 4.35 4.63 -12.30
C ILE A 62 3.75 6.01 -12.64
N ALA A 63 2.79 6.49 -11.86
CA ALA A 63 2.20 7.81 -12.05
C ALA A 63 3.24 8.94 -11.92
N ARG A 64 4.11 8.89 -10.91
CA ARG A 64 5.19 9.86 -10.70
C ARG A 64 6.21 9.84 -11.84
N ILE A 65 6.68 8.65 -12.22
CA ILE A 65 7.63 8.48 -13.32
C ILE A 65 7.01 8.97 -14.62
N ASN A 66 5.75 8.67 -14.91
CA ASN A 66 5.06 9.08 -16.11
C ASN A 66 4.92 10.62 -16.20
N ALA A 67 4.58 11.27 -15.09
CA ALA A 67 4.51 12.73 -15.04
C ALA A 67 5.87 13.37 -15.33
N ALA A 68 6.93 12.92 -14.67
CA ALA A 68 8.28 13.42 -14.89
C ALA A 68 8.82 13.10 -16.31
N ALA A 69 8.53 11.93 -16.84
CA ALA A 69 8.90 11.56 -18.21
C ALA A 69 8.23 12.47 -19.24
N ARG A 70 6.94 12.77 -19.06
CA ARG A 70 6.22 13.71 -19.96
C ARG A 70 6.78 15.13 -19.89
N MET A 71 7.18 15.59 -18.71
CA MET A 71 7.86 16.89 -18.57
C MET A 71 9.18 16.94 -19.36
N ASN A 72 9.86 15.81 -19.48
CA ASN A 72 11.07 15.64 -20.29
C ASN A 72 10.78 15.22 -21.73
N GLY A 73 9.54 15.25 -22.22
CA GLY A 73 9.17 14.97 -23.60
C GLY A 73 9.30 13.50 -24.04
N ILE A 74 9.19 12.56 -23.11
CA ILE A 74 9.18 11.11 -23.37
C ILE A 74 7.99 10.42 -22.70
N SER A 75 7.42 9.39 -23.33
CA SER A 75 6.38 8.60 -22.69
C SER A 75 6.98 7.58 -21.72
N TYR A 76 6.21 7.18 -20.70
CA TYR A 76 6.62 6.17 -19.72
C TYR A 76 7.12 4.87 -20.37
N SER A 77 6.39 4.37 -21.37
CA SER A 77 6.75 3.12 -22.06
C SER A 77 8.08 3.22 -22.80
N LYS A 78 8.28 4.32 -23.53
CA LYS A 78 9.55 4.58 -24.25
C LYS A 78 10.70 4.77 -23.29
N MET A 79 10.49 5.48 -22.17
CA MET A 79 11.51 5.66 -21.15
C MET A 79 11.93 4.33 -20.51
N MET A 80 10.97 3.50 -20.10
CA MET A 80 11.28 2.19 -19.51
C MET A 80 11.97 1.24 -20.49
N HIS A 81 11.58 1.29 -21.76
CA HIS A 81 12.24 0.52 -22.82
C HIS A 81 13.66 1.03 -23.08
N GLY A 82 13.84 2.34 -23.19
CA GLY A 82 15.15 2.95 -23.41
C GLY A 82 16.15 2.67 -22.28
N LEU A 83 15.72 2.76 -21.02
CA LEU A 83 16.55 2.41 -19.88
C LEU A 83 16.97 0.93 -19.90
N LYS A 84 16.04 0.05 -20.30
CA LYS A 84 16.35 -1.39 -20.45
C LYS A 84 17.36 -1.65 -21.56
N VAL A 85 17.24 -0.99 -22.72
CA VAL A 85 18.19 -1.09 -23.84
C VAL A 85 19.55 -0.53 -23.44
N ALA A 86 19.58 0.58 -22.68
CA ALA A 86 20.81 1.18 -22.15
C ALA A 86 21.48 0.34 -21.03
N GLY A 87 20.88 -0.79 -20.61
CA GLY A 87 21.41 -1.64 -19.54
C GLY A 87 21.30 -1.04 -18.14
N VAL A 88 20.45 -0.03 -17.95
CA VAL A 88 20.24 0.63 -16.65
C VAL A 88 19.20 -0.15 -15.85
N ASP A 89 19.64 -0.81 -14.80
CA ASP A 89 18.76 -1.58 -13.88
C ASP A 89 18.42 -0.77 -12.63
N ILE A 90 17.47 0.14 -12.77
CA ILE A 90 16.93 0.94 -11.65
C ILE A 90 15.47 0.54 -11.41
N ASN A 91 15.11 0.23 -10.16
CA ASN A 91 13.75 -0.11 -9.83
C ASN A 91 12.81 1.12 -9.85
N ARG A 92 11.50 0.87 -10.01
CA ARG A 92 10.49 1.93 -10.12
C ARG A 92 10.39 2.80 -8.87
N LYS A 93 10.69 2.27 -7.70
CA LYS A 93 10.69 3.03 -6.44
C LYS A 93 11.77 4.12 -6.48
N MET A 94 12.99 3.76 -6.88
CA MET A 94 14.10 4.71 -6.98
C MET A 94 13.86 5.74 -8.08
N LEU A 95 13.36 5.32 -9.24
CA LEU A 95 13.00 6.25 -10.32
C LEU A 95 11.91 7.23 -9.89
N ALA A 96 10.91 6.78 -9.13
CA ALA A 96 9.87 7.65 -8.61
C ALA A 96 10.37 8.60 -7.53
N GLU A 97 11.35 8.20 -6.74
CA GLU A 97 12.04 9.04 -5.76
C GLU A 97 12.85 10.14 -6.46
N MET A 98 13.64 9.78 -7.47
CA MET A 98 14.39 10.73 -8.29
C MET A 98 13.47 11.72 -9.01
N ALA A 99 12.35 11.26 -9.51
CA ALA A 99 11.35 12.09 -10.19
C ALA A 99 10.81 13.24 -9.31
N VAL A 100 10.83 13.08 -7.98
CA VAL A 100 10.34 14.08 -7.02
C VAL A 100 11.48 14.90 -6.42
N ASN A 101 12.57 14.25 -6.04
CA ASN A 101 13.63 14.86 -5.21
C ASN A 101 14.88 15.24 -6.02
N ASP A 102 15.09 14.62 -7.20
CA ASP A 102 16.26 14.84 -8.05
C ASP A 102 15.84 14.96 -9.54
N ALA A 103 15.32 16.11 -9.89
CA ALA A 103 14.84 16.37 -11.26
C ALA A 103 15.98 16.37 -12.28
N GLU A 104 17.18 16.77 -11.90
CA GLU A 104 18.34 16.81 -12.82
C GLU A 104 18.84 15.40 -13.13
N GLY A 105 18.99 14.56 -12.09
CA GLY A 105 19.33 13.16 -12.28
C GLY A 105 18.28 12.40 -13.08
N PHE A 106 17.01 12.69 -12.89
CA PHE A 106 15.94 12.10 -13.68
C PHE A 106 15.99 12.56 -15.16
N LYS A 107 16.33 13.82 -15.42
CA LYS A 107 16.50 14.37 -16.78
C LYS A 107 17.63 13.65 -17.53
N THR A 108 18.76 13.43 -16.89
CA THR A 108 19.88 12.69 -17.51
C THR A 108 19.49 11.27 -17.88
N LEU A 109 18.72 10.58 -17.04
CA LEU A 109 18.16 9.26 -17.36
C LEU A 109 17.15 9.29 -18.51
N ALA A 110 16.33 10.34 -18.59
CA ALA A 110 15.38 10.50 -19.68
C ALA A 110 16.10 10.77 -21.02
N GLU A 111 17.17 11.54 -21.02
CA GLU A 111 18.01 11.80 -22.21
C GLU A 111 18.73 10.52 -22.66
N LEU A 112 19.29 9.77 -21.74
CA LEU A 112 19.88 8.45 -22.02
C LEU A 112 18.86 7.48 -22.63
N ALA A 113 17.65 7.44 -22.06
CA ALA A 113 16.58 6.60 -22.60
C ALA A 113 16.15 7.01 -24.01
N LYS A 114 16.12 8.32 -24.32
CA LYS A 114 15.83 8.83 -25.67
C LYS A 114 16.90 8.42 -26.67
N SER A 115 18.17 8.59 -26.34
CA SER A 115 19.28 8.22 -27.21
C SER A 115 19.35 6.72 -27.52
N SER A 116 18.90 5.90 -26.60
CA SER A 116 18.90 4.43 -26.75
C SER A 116 17.73 3.89 -27.59
N VAL A 117 16.68 4.69 -27.82
CA VAL A 117 15.47 4.31 -28.59
C VAL A 117 15.38 5.05 -29.94
N ALA A 118 16.27 6.04 -30.16
CA ALA A 118 16.31 6.80 -31.38
C ALA A 118 16.74 5.96 -32.62
#